data_6a5a014b8fa33c0e8acf6a3d131dbfc4
#
_entry.id   6a5a014b8fa33c0e8acf6a3d131dbfc4
#
_cell.length_a   1.000
_cell.length_b   1.000
_cell.length_c   1.000
_cell.angle_alpha   90.00
_cell.angle_beta   90.00
_cell.angle_gamma   90.00
#
_symmetry.space_group_name_H-M   'P 1'
#
loop_
_entity.id
_entity.type
_entity.pdbx_description
1 polymer ?
#
loop_
_entity_poly.entity_id
_entity_poly.type
_entity_poly.pdbx_seq_one_letter_code
_entity_poly.pdbx_strand_id
1 'polypeptide(L)'
;PRAMMLYHRRGWRAAALGTGLLASAIVATFAWDTGRWGLLTGAALAGIWALALAWWNAALIPSRLPTGESEAEEEEAMHRLLLDAAPTPLLALDNDTARVLNRAARAIFGADDRIVPVPAPLLDPSASTLRHEGRLWRIDRVETSSGATVAALIDVEREELAAEARASADLIEVLGHELLNGLSPIVSLAESAQTAAAQEPVDTELLAEILGPLARRAEGLQRFATDYRALARLPEPVLAPVSLDQFAQDLARLFAQRWPTTLLTLDIGEGGDWSMDRDQMHQAVWALLNNAAEAVRAMGKAEVGLEFSRGQDRLAITITDSGAGVPPESAALIFRPFHTTKTDGSGIGLSLARQIVRGHGGSLDLSGANPTAFRISLPANAG
;
A
#
# COMPACT_ATOMS: atom_id res chain seq x y z
N PRO A 1 32.46 -23.39 18.27
CA PRO A 1 32.81 -24.22 19.42
C PRO A 1 32.87 -25.72 19.08
N ARG A 2 31.95 -26.28 18.28
CA ARG A 2 31.94 -27.71 17.92
C ARG A 2 33.11 -28.14 17.05
N ALA A 3 33.56 -27.33 16.10
CA ALA A 3 34.71 -27.65 15.24
C ALA A 3 36.02 -27.71 16.02
N MET A 4 36.23 -26.82 16.98
CA MET A 4 37.44 -26.80 17.83
C MET A 4 37.54 -28.04 18.77
N MET A 5 36.42 -28.56 19.24
CA MET A 5 36.39 -29.82 20.02
C MET A 5 36.74 -31.06 19.18
N LEU A 6 36.37 -31.08 17.90
CA LEU A 6 36.69 -32.17 16.97
C LEU A 6 38.19 -32.20 16.59
N TYR A 7 38.81 -31.02 16.44
CA TYR A 7 40.25 -30.90 16.20
C TYR A 7 41.10 -31.42 17.38
N HIS A 8 40.72 -31.08 18.61
CA HIS A 8 41.42 -31.55 19.82
C HIS A 8 41.35 -33.08 19.97
N ARG A 9 40.20 -33.69 19.74
CA ARG A 9 40.05 -35.15 19.81
C ARG A 9 40.85 -35.91 18.74
N ARG A 10 41.07 -35.30 17.55
CA ARG A 10 41.88 -35.89 16.47
C ARG A 10 43.39 -35.83 16.77
N GLY A 11 43.86 -34.71 17.30
CA GLY A 11 45.26 -34.59 17.72
C GLY A 11 45.66 -35.62 18.78
N TRP A 12 44.81 -35.87 19.78
CA TRP A 12 45.04 -36.87 20.82
C TRP A 12 45.06 -38.30 20.26
N ARG A 13 44.23 -38.62 19.28
CA ARG A 13 44.22 -39.97 18.62
C ARG A 13 45.47 -40.19 17.78
N ALA A 14 45.94 -39.23 17.02
CA ALA A 14 47.18 -39.28 16.28
C ALA A 14 48.40 -39.43 17.20
N ALA A 15 48.45 -38.69 18.30
CA ALA A 15 49.48 -38.80 19.31
C ALA A 15 49.48 -40.17 19.99
N ALA A 16 48.31 -40.72 20.34
CA ALA A 16 48.17 -42.05 20.96
C ALA A 16 48.61 -43.17 19.99
N LEU A 17 48.30 -43.08 18.70
CA LEU A 17 48.77 -44.04 17.67
C LEU A 17 50.29 -43.97 17.45
N GLY A 18 50.86 -42.76 17.47
CA GLY A 18 52.32 -42.55 17.35
C GLY A 18 53.09 -43.14 18.57
N THR A 19 52.57 -42.93 19.80
CA THR A 19 53.16 -43.48 21.02
C THR A 19 53.02 -44.99 21.06
N GLY A 20 51.91 -45.57 20.56
CA GLY A 20 51.71 -47.01 20.42
C GLY A 20 52.68 -47.68 19.48
N LEU A 21 52.98 -47.07 18.33
CA LEU A 21 53.97 -47.54 17.37
C LEU A 21 55.41 -47.49 17.93
N LEU A 22 55.80 -46.44 18.65
CA LEU A 22 57.06 -46.33 19.34
C LEU A 22 57.22 -47.40 20.43
N ALA A 23 56.21 -47.58 21.23
CA ALA A 23 56.24 -48.63 22.26
C ALA A 23 56.35 -50.03 21.66
N SER A 24 55.63 -50.33 20.58
CA SER A 24 55.72 -51.59 19.82
C SER A 24 57.12 -51.83 19.29
N ALA A 25 57.78 -50.82 18.74
CA ALA A 25 59.15 -50.93 18.22
C ALA A 25 60.19 -51.21 19.32
N ILE A 26 60.06 -50.54 20.49
CA ILE A 26 60.92 -50.73 21.63
C ILE A 26 60.79 -52.17 22.18
N VAL A 27 59.55 -52.67 22.32
CA VAL A 27 59.30 -54.05 22.76
C VAL A 27 59.82 -55.05 21.78
N ALA A 28 59.71 -54.80 20.47
CA ALA A 28 60.22 -55.70 19.42
C ALA A 28 61.75 -55.81 19.48
N THR A 29 62.47 -54.65 19.65
CA THR A 29 63.94 -54.68 19.78
C THR A 29 64.43 -55.44 21.05
N PHE A 30 63.73 -55.16 22.16
CA PHE A 30 64.05 -55.89 23.42
C PHE A 30 63.77 -57.42 23.31
N ALA A 31 62.69 -57.82 22.65
CA ALA A 31 62.30 -59.15 22.43
C ALA A 31 63.30 -59.90 21.52
N TRP A 32 63.85 -59.25 20.54
CA TRP A 32 64.88 -59.72 19.64
C TRP A 32 66.18 -59.98 20.41
N ASP A 33 66.69 -59.02 21.19
CA ASP A 33 67.94 -59.16 21.96
C ASP A 33 67.87 -60.23 23.03
N THR A 34 66.65 -60.50 23.60
CA THR A 34 66.43 -61.46 24.65
C THR A 34 65.98 -62.86 24.13
N GLY A 35 65.86 -63.03 22.80
CA GLY A 35 65.45 -64.26 22.14
C GLY A 35 63.99 -64.74 22.47
N ARG A 36 63.12 -63.75 22.89
CA ARG A 36 61.73 -64.05 23.26
C ARG A 36 60.80 -63.94 22.10
N TRP A 37 60.73 -64.93 21.25
CA TRP A 37 60.01 -64.97 19.98
C TRP A 37 58.52 -64.70 20.12
N GLY A 38 57.86 -65.12 21.18
CA GLY A 38 56.45 -64.85 21.46
C GLY A 38 56.16 -63.36 21.69
N LEU A 39 57.06 -62.58 22.35
CA LEU A 39 56.95 -61.15 22.53
C LEU A 39 57.23 -60.40 21.26
N LEU A 40 58.13 -60.86 20.42
CA LEU A 40 58.42 -60.32 19.14
C LEU A 40 57.23 -60.39 18.18
N THR A 41 56.57 -61.50 18.08
CA THR A 41 55.35 -61.71 17.28
C THR A 41 54.20 -60.82 17.78
N GLY A 42 54.02 -60.70 19.10
CA GLY A 42 53.02 -59.81 19.68
C GLY A 42 53.23 -58.32 19.37
N ALA A 43 54.51 -57.90 19.53
CA ALA A 43 54.88 -56.53 19.19
C ALA A 43 54.70 -56.23 17.70
N ALA A 44 55.09 -57.16 16.80
CA ALA A 44 54.87 -56.96 15.37
C ALA A 44 53.39 -56.84 14.97
N LEU A 45 52.53 -57.72 15.55
CA LEU A 45 51.08 -57.64 15.34
C LEU A 45 50.45 -56.32 15.84
N ALA A 46 50.91 -55.88 17.01
CA ALA A 46 50.42 -54.57 17.57
C ALA A 46 50.86 -53.39 16.68
N GLY A 47 52.09 -53.43 16.13
CA GLY A 47 52.53 -52.41 15.18
C GLY A 47 51.73 -52.41 13.90
N ILE A 48 51.48 -53.56 13.30
CA ILE A 48 50.64 -53.70 12.10
C ILE A 48 49.22 -53.18 12.36
N TRP A 49 48.62 -53.52 13.54
CA TRP A 49 47.29 -53.02 13.91
C TRP A 49 47.28 -51.50 14.10
N ALA A 50 48.30 -50.92 14.71
CA ALA A 50 48.43 -49.47 14.85
C ALA A 50 48.58 -48.77 13.51
N LEU A 51 49.34 -49.34 12.57
CA LEU A 51 49.44 -48.83 11.19
C LEU A 51 48.12 -48.94 10.43
N ALA A 52 47.44 -50.08 10.53
CA ALA A 52 46.10 -50.26 9.94
C ALA A 52 45.09 -49.27 10.44
N LEU A 53 45.07 -49.03 11.77
CA LEU A 53 44.21 -48.02 12.40
C LEU A 53 44.59 -46.59 11.96
N ALA A 54 45.87 -46.27 11.84
CA ALA A 54 46.34 -44.99 11.35
C ALA A 54 45.93 -44.75 9.89
N TRP A 55 46.09 -45.76 9.03
CA TRP A 55 45.65 -45.74 7.64
C TRP A 55 44.13 -45.61 7.52
N TRP A 56 43.37 -46.39 8.29
CA TRP A 56 41.90 -46.32 8.36
C TRP A 56 41.44 -44.91 8.78
N ASN A 57 42.07 -44.34 9.80
CA ASN A 57 41.75 -43.02 10.31
C ASN A 57 42.12 -41.90 9.29
N ALA A 58 43.18 -42.08 8.48
CA ALA A 58 43.57 -41.20 7.40
C ALA A 58 42.67 -41.33 6.16
N ALA A 59 42.22 -42.56 5.85
CA ALA A 59 41.31 -42.82 4.73
C ALA A 59 39.90 -42.32 4.96
N LEU A 60 39.47 -42.14 6.24
CA LEU A 60 38.20 -41.55 6.62
C LEU A 60 38.22 -40.02 6.67
N ILE A 61 39.32 -39.35 6.30
CA ILE A 61 39.35 -37.90 6.08
C ILE A 61 38.71 -37.66 4.72
N PRO A 62 37.47 -37.07 4.66
CA PRO A 62 36.96 -36.59 3.39
C PRO A 62 37.96 -35.52 2.91
N SER A 63 38.55 -35.73 1.76
CA SER A 63 39.51 -34.83 1.13
C SER A 63 38.87 -33.53 0.56
N ARG A 64 37.79 -33.09 1.19
CA ARG A 64 37.15 -31.78 0.88
C ARG A 64 37.21 -30.93 2.14
N LEU A 65 38.30 -30.19 2.30
CA LEU A 65 38.18 -28.85 2.86
C LEU A 65 37.19 -28.14 1.96
N PRO A 66 36.10 -27.52 2.50
CA PRO A 66 35.35 -26.56 1.70
C PRO A 66 36.35 -25.46 1.30
N THR A 67 36.77 -25.48 0.05
CA THR A 67 37.46 -24.35 -0.54
C THR A 67 36.48 -23.22 -0.51
N GLY A 68 36.89 -22.00 -0.14
CA GLY A 68 36.04 -20.82 -0.09
C GLY A 68 35.28 -20.52 -1.40
N GLU A 69 35.65 -21.19 -2.50
CA GLU A 69 34.93 -21.23 -3.78
C GLU A 69 33.56 -21.92 -3.68
N SER A 70 33.41 -22.99 -2.85
CA SER A 70 32.12 -23.69 -2.70
C SER A 70 31.10 -22.89 -1.87
N GLU A 71 31.54 -22.12 -0.86
CA GLU A 71 30.67 -21.25 -0.08
C GLU A 71 30.22 -20.05 -0.90
N ALA A 72 31.11 -19.49 -1.70
CA ALA A 72 30.79 -18.38 -2.61
C ALA A 72 29.81 -18.81 -3.73
N GLU A 73 30.00 -20.01 -4.29
CA GLU A 73 29.08 -20.58 -5.31
C GLU A 73 27.70 -20.89 -4.73
N GLU A 74 27.62 -21.40 -3.49
CA GLU A 74 26.34 -21.63 -2.81
C GLU A 74 25.63 -20.32 -2.45
N GLU A 75 26.37 -19.30 -2.04
CA GLU A 75 25.83 -17.97 -1.74
C GLU A 75 25.34 -17.29 -3.02
N GLU A 76 26.05 -17.38 -4.12
CA GLU A 76 25.65 -16.84 -5.42
C GLU A 76 24.41 -17.57 -5.97
N ALA A 77 24.35 -18.89 -5.84
CA ALA A 77 23.17 -19.68 -6.22
C ALA A 77 21.93 -19.29 -5.39
N MET A 78 22.12 -19.07 -4.09
CA MET A 78 21.05 -18.62 -3.20
C MET A 78 20.57 -17.24 -3.58
N HIS A 79 21.46 -16.27 -3.87
CA HIS A 79 21.09 -14.93 -4.34
C HIS A 79 20.32 -14.98 -5.66
N ARG A 80 20.72 -15.82 -6.62
CA ARG A 80 19.98 -16.01 -7.87
C ARG A 80 18.58 -16.57 -7.63
N LEU A 81 18.44 -17.54 -6.74
CA LEU A 81 17.13 -18.11 -6.39
C LEU A 81 16.21 -17.08 -5.74
N LEU A 82 16.74 -16.23 -4.86
CA LEU A 82 15.96 -15.15 -4.22
C LEU A 82 15.51 -14.10 -5.23
N LEU A 83 16.41 -13.71 -6.16
CA LEU A 83 16.06 -12.78 -7.23
C LEU A 83 14.99 -13.37 -8.17
N ASP A 84 15.13 -14.63 -8.55
CA ASP A 84 14.19 -15.32 -9.44
C ASP A 84 12.82 -15.59 -8.80
N ALA A 85 12.76 -15.67 -7.47
CA ALA A 85 11.52 -15.76 -6.71
C ALA A 85 10.77 -14.42 -6.63
N ALA A 86 11.43 -13.28 -6.87
CA ALA A 86 10.80 -11.97 -6.86
C ALA A 86 9.85 -11.82 -8.06
N PRO A 87 8.57 -11.50 -7.82
CA PRO A 87 7.59 -11.32 -8.90
C PRO A 87 7.79 -10.02 -9.69
N THR A 88 8.50 -9.05 -9.11
CA THR A 88 8.79 -7.76 -9.71
C THR A 88 9.97 -7.89 -10.67
N PRO A 89 9.86 -7.44 -11.94
CA PRO A 89 10.97 -7.42 -12.88
C PRO A 89 12.09 -6.51 -12.41
N LEU A 90 13.31 -7.05 -12.31
CA LEU A 90 14.50 -6.34 -11.85
C LEU A 90 15.53 -6.27 -12.97
N LEU A 91 16.07 -5.07 -13.16
CA LEU A 91 17.09 -4.76 -14.19
C LEU A 91 18.31 -4.12 -13.54
N ALA A 92 19.49 -4.46 -13.99
CA ALA A 92 20.69 -3.66 -13.74
C ALA A 92 20.88 -2.70 -14.92
N LEU A 93 20.96 -1.43 -14.61
CA LEU A 93 21.18 -0.37 -15.58
C LEU A 93 22.61 0.15 -15.45
N ASP A 94 23.28 0.25 -16.58
CA ASP A 94 24.56 0.93 -16.73
C ASP A 94 24.38 1.97 -17.84
N ASN A 95 25.28 2.93 -17.98
CA ASN A 95 25.13 4.12 -18.83
C ASN A 95 24.51 3.85 -20.21
N ASP A 96 24.85 2.72 -20.85
CA ASP A 96 24.38 2.35 -22.20
C ASP A 96 23.78 0.94 -22.27
N THR A 97 23.69 0.22 -21.15
CA THR A 97 23.25 -1.17 -21.15
C THR A 97 22.21 -1.45 -20.07
N ALA A 98 21.28 -2.33 -20.37
CA ALA A 98 20.32 -2.87 -19.41
C ALA A 98 20.43 -4.40 -19.40
N ARG A 99 20.59 -4.98 -18.21
CA ARG A 99 20.67 -6.41 -17.99
C ARG A 99 19.50 -6.89 -17.15
N VAL A 100 18.98 -8.05 -17.48
CA VAL A 100 17.91 -8.69 -16.70
C VAL A 100 18.49 -9.39 -15.48
N LEU A 101 17.95 -9.14 -14.29
CA LEU A 101 18.44 -9.72 -13.06
C LEU A 101 17.63 -10.93 -12.58
N ASN A 102 16.36 -11.04 -13.00
CA ASN A 102 15.49 -12.10 -12.51
C ASN A 102 14.57 -12.68 -13.61
N ARG A 103 13.89 -13.77 -13.26
CA ARG A 103 12.97 -14.48 -14.15
C ARG A 103 11.84 -13.58 -14.66
N ALA A 104 11.31 -12.68 -13.81
CA ALA A 104 10.23 -11.79 -14.21
C ALA A 104 10.67 -10.81 -15.31
N ALA A 105 11.88 -10.24 -15.21
CA ALA A 105 12.43 -9.37 -16.24
C ALA A 105 12.74 -10.14 -17.54
N ARG A 106 13.25 -11.38 -17.45
CA ARG A 106 13.44 -12.25 -18.64
C ARG A 106 12.14 -12.49 -19.39
N ALA A 107 11.05 -12.71 -18.65
CA ALA A 107 9.74 -12.96 -19.27
C ALA A 107 9.17 -11.75 -20.03
N ILE A 108 9.49 -10.53 -19.60
CA ILE A 108 9.00 -9.29 -20.25
C ILE A 108 9.83 -8.94 -21.48
N PHE A 109 11.17 -9.02 -21.37
CA PHE A 109 12.05 -8.58 -22.45
C PHE A 109 12.47 -9.70 -23.40
N GLY A 110 12.10 -10.95 -23.12
CA GLY A 110 12.52 -12.11 -23.92
C GLY A 110 14.04 -12.27 -24.00
N ALA A 111 14.78 -11.74 -23.01
CA ALA A 111 16.23 -11.69 -22.99
C ALA A 111 16.77 -12.46 -21.78
N ASP A 112 17.83 -13.27 -21.98
CA ASP A 112 18.42 -14.06 -20.89
C ASP A 112 19.43 -13.25 -20.05
N ASP A 113 20.11 -12.28 -20.62
CA ASP A 113 21.11 -11.43 -19.93
C ASP A 113 20.95 -9.95 -20.29
N ARG A 114 21.12 -9.57 -21.55
CA ARG A 114 21.11 -8.17 -22.00
C ARG A 114 19.88 -7.87 -22.85
N ILE A 115 19.30 -6.71 -22.61
CA ILE A 115 18.20 -6.19 -23.41
C ILE A 115 18.77 -5.49 -24.63
N VAL A 116 18.42 -5.95 -25.84
CA VAL A 116 18.88 -5.36 -27.12
C VAL A 116 17.68 -5.34 -28.09
N PRO A 117 17.26 -4.15 -28.59
CA PRO A 117 17.72 -2.80 -28.19
C PRO A 117 17.21 -2.38 -26.81
N VAL A 118 17.99 -1.55 -26.11
CA VAL A 118 17.56 -1.01 -24.82
C VAL A 118 16.51 0.07 -25.06
N PRO A 119 15.33 -0.01 -24.44
CA PRO A 119 14.33 1.05 -24.50
C PRO A 119 14.86 2.37 -23.94
N ALA A 120 14.71 3.48 -24.70
CA ALA A 120 15.25 4.78 -24.33
C ALA A 120 14.87 5.26 -22.90
N PRO A 121 13.62 5.03 -22.37
CA PRO A 121 13.29 5.42 -21.00
C PRO A 121 14.10 4.70 -19.91
N LEU A 122 14.70 3.54 -20.18
CA LEU A 122 15.55 2.85 -19.21
C LEU A 122 16.92 3.53 -19.06
N LEU A 123 17.40 4.18 -20.11
CA LEU A 123 18.67 4.90 -20.15
C LEU A 123 18.55 6.35 -19.67
N ASP A 124 17.34 6.91 -19.66
CA ASP A 124 17.08 8.27 -19.18
C ASP A 124 16.80 8.27 -17.68
N PRO A 125 17.68 8.84 -16.83
CA PRO A 125 17.47 8.90 -15.39
C PRO A 125 16.20 9.67 -14.96
N SER A 126 15.74 10.60 -15.80
CA SER A 126 14.56 11.44 -15.54
C SER A 126 13.24 10.73 -15.88
N ALA A 127 13.27 9.69 -16.72
CA ALA A 127 12.09 8.95 -17.10
C ALA A 127 11.58 8.07 -15.95
N SER A 128 10.36 8.28 -15.52
CA SER A 128 9.70 7.50 -14.47
C SER A 128 8.81 6.36 -15.01
N THR A 129 8.56 6.33 -16.33
CA THR A 129 7.66 5.35 -16.94
C THR A 129 8.26 4.75 -18.21
N LEU A 130 7.91 3.50 -18.47
CA LEU A 130 8.26 2.75 -19.67
C LEU A 130 6.98 2.14 -20.27
N ARG A 131 6.72 2.37 -21.56
CA ARG A 131 5.72 1.61 -22.32
C ARG A 131 6.39 0.48 -23.07
N HIS A 132 6.03 -0.77 -22.75
CA HIS A 132 6.59 -1.97 -23.37
C HIS A 132 5.48 -3.00 -23.63
N GLU A 133 5.39 -3.52 -24.85
CA GLU A 133 4.35 -4.46 -25.31
C GLU A 133 2.91 -4.04 -24.98
N GLY A 134 2.62 -2.74 -25.11
CA GLY A 134 1.28 -2.19 -24.85
C GLY A 134 0.97 -1.93 -23.37
N ARG A 135 1.85 -2.32 -22.43
CA ARG A 135 1.71 -2.09 -20.99
C ARG A 135 2.51 -0.88 -20.52
N LEU A 136 2.00 -0.21 -19.50
CA LEU A 136 2.67 0.91 -18.86
C LEU A 136 3.34 0.42 -17.56
N TRP A 137 4.66 0.61 -17.49
CA TRP A 137 5.48 0.26 -16.34
C TRP A 137 6.02 1.53 -15.67
N ARG A 138 5.92 1.62 -14.35
CA ARG A 138 6.66 2.62 -13.57
C ARG A 138 8.06 2.09 -13.30
N ILE A 139 9.06 2.95 -13.42
CA ILE A 139 10.48 2.64 -13.21
C ILE A 139 10.89 3.19 -11.85
N ASP A 140 11.11 2.33 -10.88
CA ASP A 140 11.69 2.72 -9.59
C ASP A 140 13.18 2.36 -9.60
N ARG A 141 14.05 3.37 -9.42
CA ARG A 141 15.51 3.22 -9.46
C ARG A 141 16.11 3.33 -8.08
N VAL A 142 17.09 2.45 -7.81
CA VAL A 142 17.88 2.46 -6.59
C VAL A 142 19.35 2.39 -6.99
N GLU A 143 20.13 3.37 -6.55
CA GLU A 143 21.59 3.34 -6.69
C GLU A 143 22.19 2.45 -5.62
N THR A 144 23.03 1.52 -6.03
CA THR A 144 23.78 0.66 -5.12
C THR A 144 25.05 1.36 -4.64
N SER A 145 25.59 0.94 -3.50
CA SER A 145 26.86 1.46 -2.96
C SER A 145 28.07 1.29 -3.91
N SER A 146 27.96 0.43 -4.92
CA SER A 146 28.95 0.20 -5.97
C SER A 146 28.80 1.14 -7.17
N GLY A 147 27.80 2.06 -7.17
CA GLY A 147 27.53 2.97 -8.28
C GLY A 147 26.71 2.37 -9.43
N ALA A 148 26.29 1.10 -9.30
CA ALA A 148 25.38 0.50 -10.26
C ALA A 148 23.92 0.87 -9.91
N THR A 149 23.09 1.13 -10.92
CA THR A 149 21.66 1.41 -10.75
C THR A 149 20.85 0.14 -10.95
N VAL A 150 20.01 -0.19 -9.98
CA VAL A 150 19.03 -1.26 -10.12
C VAL A 150 17.64 -0.61 -10.33
N ALA A 151 16.93 -1.04 -11.36
CA ALA A 151 15.57 -0.60 -11.64
C ALA A 151 14.58 -1.74 -11.41
N ALA A 152 13.51 -1.44 -10.70
CA ALA A 152 12.33 -2.29 -10.58
C ALA A 152 11.22 -1.76 -11.50
N LEU A 153 10.58 -2.65 -12.26
CA LEU A 153 9.45 -2.29 -13.10
C LEU A 153 8.14 -2.70 -12.41
N ILE A 154 7.28 -1.71 -12.18
CA ILE A 154 5.97 -1.91 -11.54
C ILE A 154 4.89 -1.76 -12.60
N ASP A 155 4.07 -2.79 -12.77
CA ASP A 155 2.94 -2.77 -13.69
C ASP A 155 1.85 -1.83 -13.14
N VAL A 156 1.74 -0.65 -13.74
CA VAL A 156 0.82 0.42 -13.28
C VAL A 156 -0.63 -0.04 -13.41
N GLU A 157 -0.97 -0.70 -14.50
CA GLU A 157 -2.32 -1.16 -14.78
C GLU A 157 -2.78 -2.22 -13.75
N ARG A 158 -1.87 -3.10 -13.37
CA ARG A 158 -2.10 -4.12 -12.36
C ARG A 158 -2.18 -3.55 -10.94
N GLU A 159 -1.38 -2.53 -10.65
CA GLU A 159 -1.42 -1.82 -9.36
C GLU A 159 -2.73 -1.02 -9.22
N GLU A 160 -3.16 -0.34 -10.29
CA GLU A 160 -4.43 0.39 -10.35
C GLU A 160 -5.63 -0.56 -10.19
N LEU A 161 -5.68 -1.66 -10.95
CA LEU A 161 -6.74 -2.66 -10.81
C LEU A 161 -6.78 -3.28 -9.41
N ALA A 162 -5.63 -3.55 -8.81
CA ALA A 162 -5.57 -4.08 -7.44
C ALA A 162 -5.97 -3.05 -6.39
N ALA A 163 -5.70 -1.77 -6.62
CA ALA A 163 -6.14 -0.67 -5.76
C ALA A 163 -7.65 -0.45 -5.89
N GLU A 164 -8.18 -0.50 -7.12
CA GLU A 164 -9.61 -0.39 -7.41
C GLU A 164 -10.41 -1.56 -6.83
N ALA A 165 -9.92 -2.79 -6.97
CA ALA A 165 -10.54 -3.97 -6.38
C ALA A 165 -10.57 -3.90 -4.84
N ARG A 166 -9.48 -3.41 -4.21
CA ARG A 166 -9.45 -3.21 -2.75
C ARG A 166 -10.42 -2.11 -2.31
N ALA A 167 -10.42 -0.97 -2.98
CA ALA A 167 -11.36 0.10 -2.70
C ALA A 167 -12.82 -0.35 -2.87
N SER A 168 -13.11 -1.16 -3.88
CA SER A 168 -14.44 -1.73 -4.12
C SER A 168 -14.85 -2.73 -3.03
N ALA A 169 -13.92 -3.56 -2.55
CA ALA A 169 -14.16 -4.50 -1.46
C ALA A 169 -14.44 -3.75 -0.14
N ASP A 170 -13.66 -2.73 0.18
CA ASP A 170 -13.84 -1.88 1.36
C ASP A 170 -15.21 -1.19 1.32
N LEU A 171 -15.63 -0.70 0.13
CA LEU A 171 -16.95 -0.08 -0.07
C LEU A 171 -18.09 -1.09 0.17
N ILE A 172 -17.96 -2.34 -0.30
CA ILE A 172 -18.97 -3.40 -0.11
C ILE A 172 -19.08 -3.79 1.36
N GLU A 173 -17.97 -3.88 2.08
CA GLU A 173 -17.95 -4.21 3.50
C GLU A 173 -18.67 -3.13 4.33
N VAL A 174 -18.32 -1.86 4.09
CA VAL A 174 -18.98 -0.73 4.76
C VAL A 174 -20.47 -0.66 4.41
N LEU A 175 -20.83 -0.89 3.13
CA LEU A 175 -22.23 -0.96 2.71
C LEU A 175 -23.00 -2.01 3.49
N GLY A 176 -22.42 -3.22 3.65
CA GLY A 176 -23.05 -4.29 4.43
C GLY A 176 -23.30 -3.89 5.87
N HIS A 177 -22.32 -3.30 6.53
CA HIS A 177 -22.44 -2.83 7.91
C HIS A 177 -23.46 -1.71 8.08
N GLU A 178 -23.44 -0.70 7.22
CA GLU A 178 -24.36 0.45 7.32
C GLU A 178 -25.81 0.08 6.95
N LEU A 179 -26.00 -0.82 5.97
CA LEU A 179 -27.34 -1.35 5.66
C LEU A 179 -27.93 -2.12 6.85
N LEU A 180 -27.16 -3.00 7.48
CA LEU A 180 -27.62 -3.78 8.64
C LEU A 180 -27.89 -2.86 9.83
N ASN A 181 -27.03 -1.88 10.11
CA ASN A 181 -27.19 -0.90 11.17
C ASN A 181 -28.40 0.02 10.94
N GLY A 182 -28.71 0.34 9.67
CA GLY A 182 -29.88 1.14 9.30
C GLY A 182 -31.18 0.36 9.31
N LEU A 183 -31.19 -0.89 8.84
CA LEU A 183 -32.37 -1.74 8.75
C LEU A 183 -32.85 -2.28 10.11
N SER A 184 -31.94 -2.68 10.99
CA SER A 184 -32.29 -3.29 12.27
C SER A 184 -33.20 -2.39 13.14
N PRO A 185 -32.94 -1.08 13.33
CA PRO A 185 -33.87 -0.21 14.05
C PRO A 185 -35.19 0.00 13.32
N ILE A 186 -35.23 -0.01 11.97
CA ILE A 186 -36.47 0.12 11.21
C ILE A 186 -37.37 -1.08 11.46
N VAL A 187 -36.81 -2.31 11.41
CA VAL A 187 -37.58 -3.53 11.73
C VAL A 187 -38.10 -3.50 13.16
N SER A 188 -37.28 -3.17 14.15
CA SER A 188 -37.70 -3.11 15.55
C SER A 188 -38.78 -2.06 15.81
N LEU A 189 -38.68 -0.87 15.19
CA LEU A 189 -39.72 0.17 15.31
C LEU A 189 -41.01 -0.24 14.61
N ALA A 190 -40.94 -0.95 13.47
CA ALA A 190 -42.09 -1.46 12.77
C ALA A 190 -42.83 -2.54 13.58
N GLU A 191 -42.11 -3.46 14.22
CA GLU A 191 -42.68 -4.46 15.14
C GLU A 191 -43.34 -3.82 16.35
N SER A 192 -42.68 -2.78 16.91
CA SER A 192 -43.26 -2.00 18.02
C SER A 192 -44.52 -1.28 17.60
N ALA A 193 -44.57 -0.69 16.40
CA ALA A 193 -45.75 -0.04 15.85
C ALA A 193 -46.91 -1.03 15.62
N GLN A 194 -46.61 -2.24 15.11
CA GLN A 194 -47.59 -3.30 14.96
C GLN A 194 -48.18 -3.74 16.30
N THR A 195 -47.36 -3.87 17.34
CA THR A 195 -47.81 -4.24 18.70
C THR A 195 -48.68 -3.15 19.29
N ALA A 196 -48.31 -1.87 19.17
CA ALA A 196 -49.09 -0.74 19.62
C ALA A 196 -50.43 -0.61 18.89
N ALA A 197 -50.47 -0.87 17.59
CA ALA A 197 -51.68 -0.85 16.78
C ALA A 197 -52.66 -2.01 17.08
N ALA A 198 -52.17 -3.11 17.66
CA ALA A 198 -53.00 -4.25 18.05
C ALA A 198 -53.65 -4.10 19.43
N GLN A 199 -53.36 -3.04 20.19
CA GLN A 199 -53.95 -2.77 21.48
C GLN A 199 -55.36 -2.10 21.33
N GLU A 200 -56.29 -2.44 22.21
CA GLU A 200 -57.59 -1.79 22.26
C GLU A 200 -57.78 -1.11 23.64
N PRO A 201 -57.99 0.21 23.70
CA PRO A 201 -58.02 1.16 22.58
C PRO A 201 -56.64 1.45 22.02
N VAL A 202 -56.57 1.75 20.71
CA VAL A 202 -55.31 2.11 20.03
C VAL A 202 -54.77 3.41 20.59
N ASP A 203 -53.54 3.39 21.11
CA ASP A 203 -52.83 4.58 21.56
C ASP A 203 -52.18 5.28 20.36
N THR A 204 -52.86 6.32 19.85
CA THR A 204 -52.41 7.11 18.71
C THR A 204 -51.17 7.97 19.00
N GLU A 205 -50.95 8.36 20.25
CA GLU A 205 -49.82 9.18 20.69
C GLU A 205 -48.54 8.31 20.67
N LEU A 206 -48.63 7.10 21.25
CA LEU A 206 -47.54 6.11 21.19
C LEU A 206 -47.21 5.71 19.75
N LEU A 207 -48.19 5.52 18.88
CA LEU A 207 -47.96 5.25 17.46
C LEU A 207 -47.21 6.40 16.79
N ALA A 208 -47.55 7.65 17.05
CA ALA A 208 -46.87 8.80 16.49
C ALA A 208 -45.41 8.89 16.98
N GLU A 209 -45.16 8.58 18.26
CA GLU A 209 -43.82 8.52 18.83
C GLU A 209 -42.94 7.44 18.19
N ILE A 210 -43.50 6.32 17.72
CA ILE A 210 -42.79 5.24 17.06
C ILE A 210 -42.61 5.53 15.56
N LEU A 211 -43.66 5.97 14.87
CA LEU A 211 -43.64 6.20 13.43
C LEU A 211 -42.72 7.36 13.01
N GLY A 212 -42.61 8.40 13.84
CA GLY A 212 -41.73 9.52 13.58
C GLY A 212 -40.24 9.12 13.46
N PRO A 213 -39.63 8.41 14.43
CA PRO A 213 -38.30 7.85 14.31
C PRO A 213 -38.13 6.86 13.15
N LEU A 214 -39.12 6.02 12.90
CA LEU A 214 -39.11 5.06 11.80
C LEU A 214 -38.98 5.76 10.43
N ALA A 215 -39.82 6.81 10.21
CA ALA A 215 -39.74 7.60 8.97
C ALA A 215 -38.35 8.25 8.80
N ARG A 216 -37.84 8.89 9.86
CA ARG A 216 -36.49 9.48 9.82
C ARG A 216 -35.37 8.47 9.49
N ARG A 217 -35.47 7.25 10.07
CA ARG A 217 -34.51 6.18 9.77
C ARG A 217 -34.61 5.69 8.32
N ALA A 218 -35.82 5.52 7.79
CA ALA A 218 -36.06 5.15 6.41
C ALA A 218 -35.52 6.21 5.43
N GLU A 219 -35.75 7.49 5.69
CA GLU A 219 -35.20 8.60 4.92
C GLU A 219 -33.65 8.63 4.98
N GLY A 220 -33.07 8.36 6.16
CA GLY A 220 -31.62 8.26 6.32
C GLY A 220 -31.02 7.14 5.47
N LEU A 221 -31.64 5.96 5.48
CA LEU A 221 -31.20 4.83 4.68
C LEU A 221 -31.37 5.09 3.17
N GLN A 222 -32.44 5.76 2.76
CA GLN A 222 -32.64 6.16 1.37
C GLN A 222 -31.58 7.16 0.91
N ARG A 223 -31.24 8.15 1.71
CA ARG A 223 -30.14 9.08 1.43
C ARG A 223 -28.81 8.34 1.29
N PHE A 224 -28.49 7.47 2.25
CA PHE A 224 -27.30 6.64 2.21
C PHE A 224 -27.19 5.83 0.91
N ALA A 225 -28.28 5.14 0.52
CA ALA A 225 -28.30 4.35 -0.74
C ALA A 225 -28.09 5.22 -1.98
N THR A 226 -28.65 6.43 -2.00
CA THR A 226 -28.48 7.39 -3.10
C THR A 226 -27.04 7.90 -3.19
N ASP A 227 -26.48 8.27 -2.06
CA ASP A 227 -25.09 8.78 -1.97
C ASP A 227 -24.07 7.68 -2.33
N TYR A 228 -24.31 6.45 -1.84
CA TYR A 228 -23.50 5.28 -2.21
C TYR A 228 -23.53 5.03 -3.72
N ARG A 229 -24.72 5.10 -4.33
CA ARG A 229 -24.86 4.92 -5.78
C ARG A 229 -24.11 6.00 -6.57
N ALA A 230 -24.13 7.25 -6.09
CA ALA A 230 -23.37 8.36 -6.68
C ALA A 230 -21.86 8.12 -6.60
N LEU A 231 -21.38 7.61 -5.44
CA LEU A 231 -19.96 7.29 -5.25
C LEU A 231 -19.52 6.08 -6.10
N ALA A 232 -20.33 5.01 -6.15
CA ALA A 232 -19.98 3.76 -6.84
C ALA A 232 -20.07 3.85 -8.38
N ARG A 233 -20.78 4.83 -8.94
CA ARG A 233 -21.05 4.97 -10.39
C ARG A 233 -20.81 6.39 -10.88
N LEU A 234 -19.74 7.03 -10.42
CA LEU A 234 -19.37 8.33 -10.96
C LEU A 234 -18.90 8.13 -12.42
N PRO A 235 -19.60 8.73 -13.41
CA PRO A 235 -19.17 8.65 -14.81
C PRO A 235 -17.90 9.45 -15.03
N GLU A 236 -17.18 9.17 -16.11
CA GLU A 236 -16.08 10.00 -16.55
C GLU A 236 -16.57 11.45 -16.81
N PRO A 237 -15.82 12.48 -16.41
CA PRO A 237 -16.23 13.86 -16.56
C PRO A 237 -16.28 14.28 -18.04
N VAL A 238 -17.36 14.92 -18.43
CA VAL A 238 -17.51 15.51 -19.76
C VAL A 238 -17.03 16.97 -19.69
N LEU A 239 -15.76 17.17 -20.04
CA LEU A 239 -15.12 18.49 -19.94
C LEU A 239 -15.65 19.44 -21.01
N ALA A 240 -16.13 20.62 -20.59
CA ALA A 240 -16.58 21.71 -21.45
C ALA A 240 -16.17 23.06 -20.85
N PRO A 241 -16.06 24.12 -21.67
CA PRO A 241 -15.84 25.47 -21.17
C PRO A 241 -17.00 25.91 -20.28
N VAL A 242 -16.72 26.27 -19.03
CA VAL A 242 -17.70 26.73 -18.03
C VAL A 242 -17.28 28.10 -17.54
N SER A 243 -18.19 29.07 -17.62
CA SER A 243 -17.96 30.41 -17.06
C SER A 243 -17.92 30.37 -15.55
N LEU A 244 -16.78 30.72 -14.95
CA LEU A 244 -16.57 30.74 -13.51
C LEU A 244 -17.52 31.72 -12.82
N ASP A 245 -17.80 32.86 -13.44
CA ASP A 245 -18.73 33.87 -12.90
C ASP A 245 -20.15 33.31 -12.76
N GLN A 246 -20.66 32.66 -13.82
CA GLN A 246 -22.00 32.07 -13.78
C GLN A 246 -22.05 30.89 -12.80
N PHE A 247 -21.05 30.06 -12.81
CA PHE A 247 -20.94 28.91 -11.93
C PHE A 247 -20.94 29.29 -10.44
N ALA A 248 -20.16 30.30 -10.09
CA ALA A 248 -20.07 30.82 -8.71
C ALA A 248 -21.39 31.49 -8.27
N GLN A 249 -22.02 32.28 -9.16
CA GLN A 249 -23.30 32.93 -8.86
C GLN A 249 -24.45 31.91 -8.68
N ASP A 250 -24.46 30.82 -9.46
CA ASP A 250 -25.45 29.75 -9.31
C ASP A 250 -25.32 29.06 -7.97
N LEU A 251 -24.09 28.74 -7.55
CA LEU A 251 -23.81 28.19 -6.22
C LEU A 251 -24.22 29.16 -5.10
N ALA A 252 -23.91 30.43 -5.22
CA ALA A 252 -24.26 31.43 -4.22
C ALA A 252 -25.79 31.60 -4.08
N ARG A 253 -26.52 31.59 -5.20
CA ARG A 253 -28.00 31.65 -5.17
C ARG A 253 -28.59 30.43 -4.48
N LEU A 254 -28.11 29.24 -4.81
CA LEU A 254 -28.56 27.99 -4.20
C LEU A 254 -28.22 27.96 -2.70
N PHE A 255 -27.03 28.43 -2.32
CA PHE A 255 -26.58 28.52 -0.94
C PHE A 255 -27.51 29.45 -0.12
N ALA A 256 -27.80 30.63 -0.61
CA ALA A 256 -28.69 31.62 0.05
C ALA A 256 -30.11 31.07 0.26
N GLN A 257 -30.62 30.28 -0.68
CA GLN A 257 -31.93 29.62 -0.55
C GLN A 257 -31.91 28.52 0.54
N ARG A 258 -30.85 27.73 0.60
CA ARG A 258 -30.75 26.60 1.52
C ARG A 258 -30.34 27.01 2.92
N TRP A 259 -29.51 28.07 3.05
CA TRP A 259 -28.88 28.54 4.27
C TRP A 259 -29.12 30.06 4.48
N PRO A 260 -30.37 30.51 4.64
CA PRO A 260 -30.70 31.94 4.63
C PRO A 260 -30.10 32.72 5.83
N THR A 261 -29.68 32.02 6.89
CA THR A 261 -29.06 32.61 8.09
C THR A 261 -27.53 32.58 8.06
N THR A 262 -26.93 32.00 7.05
CA THR A 262 -25.45 31.88 6.91
C THR A 262 -24.98 32.85 5.83
N LEU A 263 -24.02 33.70 6.16
CA LEU A 263 -23.41 34.63 5.20
C LEU A 263 -22.42 33.89 4.31
N LEU A 264 -22.59 33.97 3.00
CA LEU A 264 -21.61 33.52 2.00
C LEU A 264 -20.86 34.72 1.43
N THR A 265 -19.54 34.76 1.63
CA THR A 265 -18.66 35.70 0.98
C THR A 265 -18.12 35.06 -0.31
N LEU A 266 -18.38 35.70 -1.45
CA LEU A 266 -17.96 35.20 -2.76
C LEU A 266 -16.85 36.08 -3.32
N ASP A 267 -15.73 35.52 -3.67
CA ASP A 267 -14.62 36.18 -4.39
C ASP A 267 -14.32 35.39 -5.67
N ILE A 268 -14.39 36.06 -6.81
CA ILE A 268 -14.15 35.49 -8.13
C ILE A 268 -12.99 36.26 -8.75
N GLY A 269 -11.78 36.12 -8.28
CA GLY A 269 -10.58 36.77 -8.78
C GLY A 269 -10.61 37.13 -10.29
N GLU A 270 -9.73 36.60 -11.09
CA GLU A 270 -9.81 36.70 -12.56
C GLU A 270 -10.83 35.69 -13.08
N GLY A 271 -12.03 36.16 -13.47
CA GLY A 271 -13.10 35.34 -14.06
C GLY A 271 -12.69 34.70 -15.39
N GLY A 272 -13.67 34.26 -16.17
CA GLY A 272 -13.49 33.62 -17.47
C GLY A 272 -13.88 32.14 -17.46
N ASP A 273 -13.55 31.43 -18.55
CA ASP A 273 -13.96 30.05 -18.74
C ASP A 273 -12.89 29.09 -18.28
N TRP A 274 -13.34 27.94 -17.71
CA TRP A 274 -12.49 26.81 -17.33
C TRP A 274 -13.06 25.50 -17.84
N SER A 275 -12.20 24.63 -18.36
CA SER A 275 -12.64 23.33 -18.89
C SER A 275 -12.91 22.36 -17.75
N MET A 276 -14.17 22.04 -17.49
CA MET A 276 -14.61 21.11 -16.44
C MET A 276 -16.01 20.57 -16.74
N ASP A 277 -16.40 19.46 -16.10
CA ASP A 277 -17.78 18.99 -16.05
C ASP A 277 -18.55 19.84 -15.02
N ARG A 278 -19.48 20.68 -15.53
CA ARG A 278 -20.22 21.62 -14.72
C ARG A 278 -21.04 20.96 -13.62
N ASP A 279 -21.71 19.87 -13.94
CA ASP A 279 -22.64 19.22 -13.01
C ASP A 279 -21.90 18.46 -11.92
N GLN A 280 -20.83 17.75 -12.27
CA GLN A 280 -19.96 17.09 -11.30
C GLN A 280 -19.27 18.12 -10.38
N MET A 281 -18.69 19.17 -10.94
CA MET A 281 -18.03 20.19 -10.12
C MET A 281 -19.02 20.95 -9.24
N HIS A 282 -20.26 21.20 -9.73
CA HIS A 282 -21.32 21.75 -8.91
C HIS A 282 -21.61 20.85 -7.71
N GLN A 283 -21.70 19.53 -7.92
CA GLN A 283 -21.92 18.56 -6.85
C GLN A 283 -20.77 18.56 -5.84
N ALA A 284 -19.51 18.61 -6.31
CA ALA A 284 -18.33 18.61 -5.44
C ALA A 284 -18.28 19.89 -4.57
N VAL A 285 -18.40 21.08 -5.18
CA VAL A 285 -18.36 22.34 -4.46
C VAL A 285 -19.57 22.48 -3.53
N TRP A 286 -20.75 22.05 -3.97
CA TRP A 286 -21.95 22.06 -3.14
C TRP A 286 -21.82 21.18 -1.88
N ALA A 287 -21.19 20.01 -2.00
CA ALA A 287 -20.92 19.15 -0.84
C ALA A 287 -20.02 19.84 0.20
N LEU A 288 -18.99 20.58 -0.27
CA LEU A 288 -18.10 21.35 0.60
C LEU A 288 -18.82 22.54 1.25
N LEU A 289 -19.62 23.28 0.48
CA LEU A 289 -20.41 24.41 0.99
C LEU A 289 -21.42 23.97 2.05
N ASN A 290 -22.11 22.86 1.83
CA ASN A 290 -23.03 22.30 2.82
C ASN A 290 -22.29 21.89 4.10
N ASN A 291 -21.11 21.25 3.95
CA ASN A 291 -20.31 20.87 5.10
C ASN A 291 -19.87 22.10 5.93
N ALA A 292 -19.44 23.16 5.25
CA ALA A 292 -19.07 24.45 5.84
C ALA A 292 -20.26 25.10 6.60
N ALA A 293 -21.42 25.19 5.93
CA ALA A 293 -22.63 25.78 6.54
C ALA A 293 -23.09 25.02 7.78
N GLU A 294 -23.03 23.69 7.76
CA GLU A 294 -23.35 22.86 8.93
C GLU A 294 -22.35 23.07 10.08
N ALA A 295 -21.04 23.22 9.76
CA ALA A 295 -20.00 23.44 10.77
C ALA A 295 -20.17 24.79 11.50
N VAL A 296 -20.54 25.85 10.80
CA VAL A 296 -20.72 27.20 11.39
C VAL A 296 -22.04 27.37 12.14
N ARG A 297 -23.07 26.58 11.78
CA ARG A 297 -24.39 26.68 12.42
C ARG A 297 -24.37 26.46 13.94
N ALA A 298 -23.44 25.67 14.42
CA ALA A 298 -23.29 25.38 15.85
C ALA A 298 -22.60 26.52 16.63
N MET A 299 -21.98 27.51 15.95
CA MET A 299 -21.08 28.48 16.58
C MET A 299 -21.65 29.91 16.71
N GLY A 300 -22.85 30.17 16.18
CA GLY A 300 -23.53 31.48 16.33
C GLY A 300 -22.98 32.63 15.48
N LYS A 301 -21.83 32.47 14.82
CA LYS A 301 -21.30 33.34 13.75
C LYS A 301 -21.11 32.49 12.51
N ALA A 302 -21.97 32.72 11.54
CA ALA A 302 -22.05 31.83 10.40
C ALA A 302 -21.49 32.54 9.15
N GLU A 303 -20.19 32.44 8.97
CA GLU A 303 -19.51 32.94 7.76
C GLU A 303 -18.88 31.77 7.02
N VAL A 304 -19.19 31.69 5.71
CA VAL A 304 -18.60 30.76 4.75
C VAL A 304 -18.01 31.55 3.62
N GLY A 305 -16.77 31.27 3.23
CA GLY A 305 -16.11 31.89 2.09
C GLY A 305 -16.06 30.93 0.91
N LEU A 306 -16.26 31.43 -0.29
CA LEU A 306 -16.05 30.75 -1.57
C LEU A 306 -15.18 31.64 -2.45
N GLU A 307 -13.96 31.19 -2.72
CA GLU A 307 -12.97 31.93 -3.50
C GLU A 307 -12.54 31.11 -4.73
N PHE A 308 -12.47 31.82 -5.87
CA PHE A 308 -11.92 31.28 -7.12
C PHE A 308 -10.65 32.06 -7.47
N SER A 309 -9.54 31.36 -7.56
CA SER A 309 -8.23 31.93 -7.90
C SER A 309 -7.67 31.20 -9.12
N ARG A 310 -7.56 31.96 -10.24
CA ARG A 310 -7.05 31.45 -11.49
C ARG A 310 -5.55 31.74 -11.62
N GLY A 311 -4.76 30.71 -11.81
CA GLY A 311 -3.36 30.78 -12.23
C GLY A 311 -3.20 30.46 -13.71
N GLN A 312 -1.95 30.48 -14.20
CA GLN A 312 -1.68 30.18 -15.62
C GLN A 312 -2.06 28.72 -15.97
N ASP A 313 -1.70 27.77 -15.10
CA ASP A 313 -1.88 26.35 -15.37
C ASP A 313 -2.86 25.66 -14.41
N ARG A 314 -3.47 26.40 -13.48
CA ARG A 314 -4.33 25.83 -12.44
C ARG A 314 -5.43 26.78 -12.01
N LEU A 315 -6.62 26.22 -11.76
CA LEU A 315 -7.70 26.87 -11.06
C LEU A 315 -7.73 26.34 -9.61
N ALA A 316 -7.71 27.25 -8.63
CA ALA A 316 -7.96 26.93 -7.24
C ALA A 316 -9.36 27.40 -6.84
N ILE A 317 -10.17 26.52 -6.21
CA ILE A 317 -11.45 26.84 -5.59
C ILE A 317 -11.27 26.57 -4.11
N THR A 318 -11.38 27.60 -3.28
CA THR A 318 -11.19 27.51 -1.83
C THR A 318 -12.50 27.76 -1.12
N ILE A 319 -12.88 26.84 -0.23
CA ILE A 319 -14.06 26.97 0.65
C ILE A 319 -13.56 27.08 2.07
N THR A 320 -13.90 28.18 2.75
CA THR A 320 -13.52 28.45 4.14
C THR A 320 -14.74 28.53 5.04
N ASP A 321 -14.60 28.07 6.27
CA ASP A 321 -15.65 28.23 7.30
C ASP A 321 -15.07 28.68 8.64
N SER A 322 -15.85 29.43 9.39
CA SER A 322 -15.56 29.89 10.74
C SER A 322 -16.04 28.92 11.83
N GLY A 323 -16.21 27.64 11.49
CA GLY A 323 -16.67 26.59 12.39
C GLY A 323 -15.65 26.14 13.43
N ALA A 324 -15.91 25.01 14.09
CA ALA A 324 -15.07 24.47 15.15
C ALA A 324 -13.69 23.96 14.66
N GLY A 325 -13.48 23.91 13.36
CA GLY A 325 -12.25 23.33 12.78
C GLY A 325 -12.31 21.81 12.64
N VAL A 326 -11.22 21.25 12.09
CA VAL A 326 -11.04 19.81 11.93
C VAL A 326 -9.96 19.34 12.92
N PRO A 327 -10.30 18.43 13.87
CA PRO A 327 -9.32 17.88 14.80
C PRO A 327 -8.18 17.17 14.04
N PRO A 328 -6.91 17.28 14.53
CA PRO A 328 -5.75 16.68 13.85
C PRO A 328 -5.88 15.17 13.61
N GLU A 329 -6.48 14.45 14.57
CA GLU A 329 -6.74 13.01 14.47
C GLU A 329 -7.73 12.66 13.38
N SER A 330 -8.65 13.56 13.04
CA SER A 330 -9.66 13.36 12.00
C SER A 330 -9.18 13.79 10.61
N ALA A 331 -8.17 14.65 10.52
CA ALA A 331 -7.71 15.25 9.25
C ALA A 331 -7.34 14.20 8.16
N ALA A 332 -6.77 13.07 8.57
CA ALA A 332 -6.45 11.96 7.65
C ALA A 332 -7.68 11.14 7.25
N LEU A 333 -8.77 11.21 8.04
CA LEU A 333 -9.94 10.35 7.91
C LEU A 333 -11.13 11.03 7.24
N ILE A 334 -11.19 12.38 7.23
CA ILE A 334 -12.35 13.15 6.71
C ILE A 334 -12.70 12.83 5.25
N PHE A 335 -11.74 12.36 4.46
CA PHE A 335 -11.96 11.97 3.06
C PHE A 335 -12.24 10.48 2.88
N ARG A 336 -12.23 9.69 3.96
CA ARG A 336 -12.65 8.29 3.87
C ARG A 336 -14.17 8.20 3.70
N PRO A 337 -14.67 7.42 2.76
CA PRO A 337 -16.11 7.19 2.63
C PRO A 337 -16.71 6.73 3.97
N PHE A 338 -17.91 7.23 4.27
CA PHE A 338 -18.68 6.89 5.48
C PHE A 338 -18.10 7.39 6.82
N HIS A 339 -16.95 8.08 6.78
CA HIS A 339 -16.44 8.71 7.99
C HIS A 339 -17.21 9.99 8.28
N THR A 340 -17.93 10.01 9.39
CA THR A 340 -18.69 11.18 9.86
C THR A 340 -18.67 11.28 11.37
N THR A 341 -18.64 12.50 11.89
CA THR A 341 -18.85 12.82 13.30
C THR A 341 -20.26 13.34 13.56
N LYS A 342 -21.08 13.44 12.50
CA LYS A 342 -22.46 13.98 12.56
C LYS A 342 -23.47 12.84 12.67
N THR A 343 -24.48 13.00 13.52
CA THR A 343 -25.53 12.01 13.79
C THR A 343 -26.36 11.66 12.55
N ASP A 344 -26.58 12.63 11.64
CA ASP A 344 -27.40 12.49 10.44
C ASP A 344 -26.56 12.57 9.13
N GLY A 345 -25.24 12.55 9.25
CA GLY A 345 -24.35 12.65 8.11
C GLY A 345 -24.08 11.28 7.46
N SER A 346 -24.16 11.18 6.12
CA SER A 346 -23.80 9.98 5.39
C SER A 346 -22.29 9.71 5.34
N GLY A 347 -21.44 10.71 5.62
CA GLY A 347 -19.99 10.61 5.53
C GLY A 347 -19.46 10.45 4.08
N ILE A 348 -20.31 10.67 3.07
CA ILE A 348 -19.96 10.46 1.65
C ILE A 348 -19.57 11.78 0.96
N GLY A 349 -20.09 12.92 1.40
CA GLY A 349 -19.95 14.18 0.69
C GLY A 349 -18.50 14.57 0.37
N LEU A 350 -17.59 14.50 1.34
CA LEU A 350 -16.16 14.84 1.15
C LEU A 350 -15.43 13.82 0.27
N SER A 351 -15.73 12.54 0.41
CA SER A 351 -15.14 11.48 -0.40
C SER A 351 -15.60 11.56 -1.87
N LEU A 352 -16.87 11.83 -2.09
CA LEU A 352 -17.44 12.05 -3.43
C LEU A 352 -16.85 13.30 -4.08
N ALA A 353 -16.76 14.42 -3.37
CA ALA A 353 -16.11 15.63 -3.85
C ALA A 353 -14.65 15.35 -4.27
N ARG A 354 -13.91 14.60 -3.47
CA ARG A 354 -12.53 14.21 -3.79
C ARG A 354 -12.43 13.32 -5.01
N GLN A 355 -13.35 12.38 -5.19
CA GLN A 355 -13.40 11.51 -6.36
C GLN A 355 -13.72 12.30 -7.64
N ILE A 356 -14.70 13.22 -7.60
CA ILE A 356 -15.03 14.11 -8.71
C ILE A 356 -13.81 14.93 -9.12
N VAL A 357 -13.15 15.57 -8.16
CA VAL A 357 -11.96 16.41 -8.42
C VAL A 357 -10.82 15.57 -9.01
N ARG A 358 -10.61 14.35 -8.54
CA ARG A 358 -9.62 13.43 -9.12
C ARG A 358 -9.98 13.01 -10.54
N GLY A 359 -11.25 12.76 -10.84
CA GLY A 359 -11.70 12.49 -12.20
C GLY A 359 -11.37 13.61 -13.18
N HIS A 360 -11.30 14.87 -12.69
CA HIS A 360 -10.87 16.04 -13.46
C HIS A 360 -9.33 16.22 -13.49
N GLY A 361 -8.55 15.25 -13.00
CA GLY A 361 -7.09 15.35 -12.89
C GLY A 361 -6.60 16.32 -11.79
N GLY A 362 -7.49 16.73 -10.89
CA GLY A 362 -7.23 17.68 -9.82
C GLY A 362 -6.94 17.03 -8.45
N SER A 363 -6.75 17.88 -7.43
CA SER A 363 -6.65 17.48 -6.02
C SER A 363 -7.63 18.27 -5.15
N LEU A 364 -8.14 17.62 -4.08
CA LEU A 364 -8.91 18.22 -3.00
C LEU A 364 -8.20 17.95 -1.69
N ASP A 365 -7.83 19.02 -1.01
CA ASP A 365 -7.02 18.97 0.20
C ASP A 365 -7.59 19.89 1.30
N LEU A 366 -7.32 19.51 2.56
CA LEU A 366 -7.55 20.38 3.72
C LEU A 366 -6.33 21.31 3.83
N SER A 367 -6.49 22.58 3.41
CA SER A 367 -5.42 23.58 3.41
C SER A 367 -5.31 24.37 4.72
N GLY A 368 -6.35 24.35 5.56
CA GLY A 368 -6.40 24.94 6.90
C GLY A 368 -7.34 24.14 7.79
N ALA A 369 -6.91 23.88 9.03
CA ALA A 369 -7.71 23.13 10.00
C ALA A 369 -8.53 24.03 10.94
N ASN A 370 -8.05 25.27 11.19
CA ASN A 370 -8.75 26.26 12.00
C ASN A 370 -8.25 27.69 11.64
N PRO A 371 -9.03 28.51 10.92
CA PRO A 371 -10.33 28.21 10.32
C PRO A 371 -10.23 27.07 9.31
N THR A 372 -11.33 26.31 9.13
CA THR A 372 -11.33 25.21 8.14
C THR A 372 -11.21 25.80 6.74
N ALA A 373 -10.34 25.21 5.93
CA ALA A 373 -10.19 25.59 4.53
C ALA A 373 -9.99 24.34 3.68
N PHE A 374 -10.92 24.08 2.76
CA PHE A 374 -10.80 23.09 1.73
C PHE A 374 -10.37 23.73 0.42
N ARG A 375 -9.38 23.17 -0.24
CA ARG A 375 -8.89 23.66 -1.52
C ARG A 375 -9.00 22.59 -2.60
N ILE A 376 -9.74 22.90 -3.64
CA ILE A 376 -9.76 22.19 -4.92
C ILE A 376 -8.71 22.81 -5.82
N SER A 377 -7.90 22.00 -6.49
CA SER A 377 -6.91 22.44 -7.48
C SER A 377 -7.13 21.66 -8.78
N LEU A 378 -7.56 22.33 -9.84
CA LEU A 378 -7.79 21.75 -11.16
C LEU A 378 -6.68 22.16 -12.13
N PRO A 379 -6.10 21.25 -12.92
CA PRO A 379 -5.14 21.60 -13.96
C PRO A 379 -5.85 22.31 -15.10
N ALA A 380 -5.11 23.20 -15.83
CA ALA A 380 -5.54 23.64 -17.14
C ALA A 380 -5.45 22.44 -18.08
N ASN A 381 -6.56 21.84 -18.40
CA ASN A 381 -6.59 20.84 -19.46
C ASN A 381 -6.32 21.58 -20.77
N ALA A 382 -5.17 21.30 -21.39
CA ALA A 382 -4.94 21.69 -22.78
C ALA A 382 -6.03 21.01 -23.62
N GLY A 383 -6.96 21.82 -24.16
CA GLY A 383 -7.99 21.38 -25.07
C GLY A 383 -7.41 20.86 -26.38
#